data_40ba660f0347fdbb51b712b1bd81a3cf
#
_entry.id   40ba660f0347fdbb51b712b1bd81a3cf
#
_cell.length_a   1.000
_cell.length_b   1.000
_cell.length_c   1.000
_cell.angle_alpha   90.00
_cell.angle_beta   90.00
_cell.angle_gamma   90.00
#
_symmetry.space_group_name_H-M   'P 1'
#
loop_
_entity.id
_entity.type
_entity.pdbx_description
1 polymer ?
#
loop_
_entity_poly.entity_id
_entity_poly.type
_entity_poly.pdbx_seq_one_letter_code
_entity_poly.pdbx_strand_id
1 'polypeptide(L)'
;MTAMKLTALRKGLMTAGALAVMTSFAYGDDAAEQFRTDFLDGKASWDDVKARAKEEGKMNFYYWGGSDTINVWVDSVVTPALAEEGVTLNPVRITGTKDAVDLVLAEINAGKGVGEGSVDAIWLNGENFYTMSQQNALFGSFAQKVPNSANFDWNEDDPRSLLNLRDFGVVTNSQEIPWSGQQYVCSVNRQYVSADDTPSTFEELKTYLEANPGKFTYVKPPHYVGNTFVQSVMYAFNPDGNGAIPFQKSIEELGAEELARLIKPGMEYLKSIEPMLLGAQGGKARYPEDIAALDGLFLNGEVYFDCKFGLYAVHTGLQTGAFPEQAEAFIFPKGMMIANKNYLAIPANSPNPASALVFANYMASVDSQASKLEKAGMPVGIDIWKLSATDAEKVQMAAPQHYGVTQAELDANVAPDTNASLVDVIEATWLEYIERGSSAPIEEIVVKSAKEIAQ
;
A
#
# COMPACT_ATOMS: atom_id res chain seq x y z
N MET A 1 -89.27 19.48 9.50
CA MET A 1 -90.12 19.07 8.40
C MET A 1 -89.33 18.14 7.47
N THR A 2 -89.61 16.90 7.62
CA THR A 2 -90.14 15.97 6.60
C THR A 2 -89.04 15.55 5.62
N ALA A 3 -88.62 14.41 5.68
CA ALA A 3 -89.07 13.02 5.49
C ALA A 3 -88.38 12.38 4.29
N MET A 4 -87.76 11.28 4.61
CA MET A 4 -88.12 9.94 4.05
C MET A 4 -87.69 9.60 2.60
N LYS A 5 -86.95 8.64 2.44
CA LYS A 5 -87.04 7.16 2.23
C LYS A 5 -86.30 6.87 0.90
N LEU A 6 -85.76 5.82 0.59
CA LEU A 6 -85.64 4.39 0.81
C LEU A 6 -84.82 3.75 -0.33
N THR A 7 -83.90 2.87 0.07
CA THR A 7 -83.59 1.58 -0.60
C THR A 7 -83.25 1.47 -2.09
N ALA A 8 -82.07 0.92 -2.38
CA ALA A 8 -81.92 -0.28 -3.15
C ALA A 8 -80.54 -0.92 -3.09
N LEU A 9 -80.51 -2.14 -2.72
CA LEU A 9 -79.39 -3.10 -2.69
C LEU A 9 -78.88 -3.36 -4.12
N ARG A 10 -77.57 -3.24 -4.34
CA ARG A 10 -76.91 -4.02 -5.39
C ARG A 10 -75.58 -4.52 -4.85
N LYS A 11 -75.50 -5.85 -4.71
CA LYS A 11 -74.29 -6.62 -4.49
C LYS A 11 -73.40 -6.46 -5.73
N GLY A 12 -72.23 -5.84 -5.51
CA GLY A 12 -71.15 -5.86 -6.47
C GLY A 12 -69.98 -6.61 -5.88
N LEU A 13 -69.62 -7.72 -6.48
CA LEU A 13 -68.41 -8.51 -6.17
C LEU A 13 -67.19 -7.62 -6.23
N MET A 14 -66.52 -7.39 -5.07
CA MET A 14 -65.15 -6.90 -5.05
C MET A 14 -64.21 -8.10 -5.19
N THR A 15 -63.67 -8.28 -6.41
CA THR A 15 -62.46 -9.05 -6.64
C THR A 15 -61.33 -8.31 -6.02
N ALA A 16 -60.82 -8.80 -4.88
CA ALA A 16 -59.57 -8.37 -4.30
C ALA A 16 -58.40 -8.82 -5.22
N GLY A 17 -57.95 -7.91 -6.09
CA GLY A 17 -56.68 -8.04 -6.76
C GLY A 17 -55.56 -7.84 -5.74
N ALA A 18 -54.99 -8.94 -5.26
CA ALA A 18 -53.74 -8.89 -4.55
C ALA A 18 -52.65 -8.39 -5.51
N LEU A 19 -52.27 -7.11 -5.40
CA LEU A 19 -51.03 -6.61 -5.98
C LEU A 19 -49.90 -7.26 -5.21
N ALA A 20 -49.35 -8.36 -5.74
CA ALA A 20 -48.07 -8.87 -5.34
C ALA A 20 -47.04 -7.81 -5.76
N VAL A 21 -46.63 -6.98 -4.82
CA VAL A 21 -45.39 -6.22 -4.94
C VAL A 21 -44.29 -7.28 -4.91
N MET A 22 -43.88 -7.75 -6.08
CA MET A 22 -42.60 -8.42 -6.24
C MET A 22 -41.54 -7.35 -5.95
N THR A 23 -41.03 -7.34 -4.73
CA THR A 23 -39.72 -6.79 -4.47
C THR A 23 -38.73 -7.65 -5.25
N SER A 24 -38.40 -7.20 -6.48
CA SER A 24 -37.21 -7.67 -7.16
C SER A 24 -36.04 -7.25 -6.29
N PHE A 25 -35.56 -8.14 -5.41
CA PHE A 25 -34.19 -8.08 -5.01
C PHE A 25 -33.41 -8.15 -6.33
N ALA A 26 -32.62 -7.14 -6.62
CA ALA A 26 -31.65 -7.19 -7.70
C ALA A 26 -30.70 -8.34 -7.33
N TYR A 27 -30.91 -9.51 -7.93
CA TYR A 27 -29.90 -10.55 -7.98
C TYR A 27 -28.87 -10.00 -8.97
N GLY A 28 -27.57 -10.00 -8.56
CA GLY A 28 -26.48 -9.80 -9.49
C GLY A 28 -26.58 -10.75 -10.69
N ASP A 29 -25.72 -10.57 -11.67
CA ASP A 29 -25.69 -11.49 -12.81
C ASP A 29 -25.45 -12.92 -12.28
N ASP A 30 -26.48 -13.78 -12.29
CA ASP A 30 -26.41 -15.16 -11.79
C ASP A 30 -25.24 -15.94 -12.40
N ALA A 31 -24.86 -15.63 -13.65
CA ALA A 31 -23.74 -16.27 -14.32
C ALA A 31 -22.39 -15.76 -13.81
N ALA A 32 -22.28 -14.49 -13.42
CA ALA A 32 -21.07 -13.94 -12.82
C ALA A 32 -20.87 -14.44 -11.38
N GLU A 33 -21.93 -14.55 -10.59
CA GLU A 33 -21.87 -15.11 -9.23
C GLU A 33 -21.54 -16.62 -9.25
N GLN A 34 -22.14 -17.37 -10.19
CA GLN A 34 -21.81 -18.78 -10.38
C GLN A 34 -20.35 -18.97 -10.77
N PHE A 35 -19.83 -18.16 -11.70
CA PHE A 35 -18.42 -18.18 -12.09
C PHE A 35 -17.52 -17.87 -10.90
N ARG A 36 -17.83 -16.82 -10.13
CA ARG A 36 -17.07 -16.46 -8.93
C ARG A 36 -17.00 -17.63 -7.94
N THR A 37 -18.14 -18.26 -7.67
CA THR A 37 -18.23 -19.41 -6.77
C THR A 37 -17.41 -20.59 -7.31
N ASP A 38 -17.55 -20.95 -8.57
CA ASP A 38 -16.83 -22.06 -9.17
C ASP A 38 -15.31 -21.83 -9.21
N PHE A 39 -14.87 -20.59 -9.43
CA PHE A 39 -13.46 -20.22 -9.35
C PHE A 39 -12.93 -20.32 -7.91
N LEU A 40 -13.63 -19.74 -6.94
CA LEU A 40 -13.21 -19.76 -5.53
C LEU A 40 -13.21 -21.17 -4.96
N ASP A 41 -14.12 -22.02 -5.38
CA ASP A 41 -14.19 -23.45 -5.01
C ASP A 41 -13.15 -24.33 -5.75
N GLY A 42 -12.41 -23.77 -6.72
CA GLY A 42 -11.45 -24.54 -7.53
C GLY A 42 -12.07 -25.47 -8.56
N LYS A 43 -13.34 -25.24 -8.91
CA LYS A 43 -14.07 -26.01 -9.95
C LYS A 43 -13.80 -25.47 -11.37
N ALA A 44 -13.62 -24.16 -11.52
CA ALA A 44 -13.24 -23.55 -12.77
C ALA A 44 -11.73 -23.71 -13.03
N SER A 45 -11.38 -24.28 -14.17
CA SER A 45 -10.00 -24.34 -14.64
C SER A 45 -9.53 -22.99 -15.16
N TRP A 46 -8.20 -22.81 -15.33
CA TRP A 46 -7.67 -21.58 -15.90
C TRP A 46 -8.11 -21.36 -17.36
N ASP A 47 -8.37 -22.43 -18.11
CA ASP A 47 -8.92 -22.35 -19.48
C ASP A 47 -10.39 -21.88 -19.46
N ASP A 48 -11.18 -22.27 -18.45
CA ASP A 48 -12.54 -21.74 -18.24
C ASP A 48 -12.49 -20.24 -17.92
N VAL A 49 -11.55 -19.79 -17.08
CA VAL A 49 -11.32 -18.35 -16.78
C VAL A 49 -11.01 -17.59 -18.07
N LYS A 50 -10.07 -18.08 -18.89
CA LYS A 50 -9.74 -17.43 -20.17
C LYS A 50 -10.90 -17.40 -21.16
N ALA A 51 -11.68 -18.47 -21.23
CA ALA A 51 -12.85 -18.54 -22.10
C ALA A 51 -13.89 -17.50 -21.66
N ARG A 52 -14.19 -17.43 -20.37
CA ARG A 52 -15.12 -16.44 -19.80
C ARG A 52 -14.62 -15.01 -19.98
N ALA A 53 -13.33 -14.75 -19.79
CA ALA A 53 -12.74 -13.43 -19.99
C ALA A 53 -12.92 -12.93 -21.45
N LYS A 54 -12.80 -13.83 -22.44
CA LYS A 54 -13.08 -13.53 -23.85
C LYS A 54 -14.55 -13.21 -24.10
N GLU A 55 -15.49 -13.87 -23.40
CA GLU A 55 -16.92 -13.57 -23.47
C GLU A 55 -17.23 -12.21 -22.86
N GLU A 56 -16.62 -11.85 -21.73
CA GLU A 56 -16.69 -10.53 -21.09
C GLU A 56 -16.10 -9.44 -21.99
N GLY A 57 -14.95 -9.72 -22.59
CA GLY A 57 -14.29 -8.95 -23.66
C GLY A 57 -13.75 -7.59 -23.25
N LYS A 58 -13.90 -7.18 -22.00
CA LYS A 58 -13.48 -5.85 -21.49
C LYS A 58 -13.29 -5.86 -19.99
N MET A 59 -12.56 -4.84 -19.48
CA MET A 59 -12.48 -4.55 -18.05
C MET A 59 -12.06 -3.10 -17.78
N ASN A 60 -12.38 -2.59 -16.58
CA ASN A 60 -11.98 -1.29 -16.08
C ASN A 60 -10.93 -1.45 -14.96
N PHE A 61 -9.76 -0.85 -15.12
CA PHE A 61 -8.70 -0.81 -14.12
C PHE A 61 -8.59 0.59 -13.53
N TYR A 62 -8.90 0.74 -12.25
CA TYR A 62 -8.78 1.99 -11.50
C TYR A 62 -7.43 2.04 -10.80
N TYR A 63 -6.63 3.07 -11.09
CA TYR A 63 -5.30 3.22 -10.53
C TYR A 63 -4.88 4.68 -10.40
N TRP A 64 -3.95 4.94 -9.48
CA TRP A 64 -3.35 6.26 -9.33
C TRP A 64 -2.62 6.71 -10.60
N GLY A 65 -3.12 7.79 -11.18
CA GLY A 65 -2.66 8.30 -12.48
C GLY A 65 -1.55 9.36 -12.41
N GLY A 66 -0.97 9.61 -11.23
CA GLY A 66 -0.01 10.69 -11.01
C GLY A 66 1.41 10.41 -11.56
N SER A 67 1.65 9.30 -12.26
CA SER A 67 2.92 8.97 -12.88
C SER A 67 2.78 8.79 -14.39
N ASP A 68 3.37 9.68 -15.18
CA ASP A 68 3.35 9.61 -16.64
C ASP A 68 4.00 8.32 -17.17
N THR A 69 5.09 7.85 -16.54
CA THR A 69 5.79 6.65 -16.96
C THR A 69 4.93 5.39 -16.75
N ILE A 70 4.21 5.31 -15.63
CA ILE A 70 3.25 4.22 -15.37
C ILE A 70 2.09 4.31 -16.37
N ASN A 71 1.55 5.50 -16.61
CA ASN A 71 0.45 5.71 -17.57
C ASN A 71 0.85 5.25 -18.97
N VAL A 72 2.02 5.64 -19.44
CA VAL A 72 2.54 5.23 -20.75
C VAL A 72 2.76 3.71 -20.80
N TRP A 73 3.28 3.09 -19.74
CA TRP A 73 3.47 1.65 -19.68
C TRP A 73 2.13 0.89 -19.71
N VAL A 74 1.13 1.33 -18.97
CA VAL A 74 -0.23 0.74 -19.01
C VAL A 74 -0.81 0.83 -20.42
N ASP A 75 -0.73 2.00 -21.07
CA ASP A 75 -1.31 2.22 -22.40
C ASP A 75 -0.58 1.43 -23.49
N SER A 76 0.77 1.38 -23.44
CA SER A 76 1.59 0.85 -24.54
C SER A 76 2.02 -0.61 -24.37
N VAL A 77 1.92 -1.17 -23.17
CA VAL A 77 2.33 -2.55 -22.87
C VAL A 77 1.18 -3.39 -22.35
N VAL A 78 0.53 -2.94 -21.26
CA VAL A 78 -0.52 -3.74 -20.61
C VAL A 78 -1.77 -3.84 -21.49
N THR A 79 -2.24 -2.71 -22.05
CA THR A 79 -3.44 -2.67 -22.89
C THR A 79 -3.31 -3.57 -24.12
N PRO A 80 -2.23 -3.54 -24.92
CA PRO A 80 -2.05 -4.47 -26.02
C PRO A 80 -1.96 -5.94 -25.59
N ALA A 81 -1.26 -6.23 -24.50
CA ALA A 81 -1.12 -7.60 -24.01
C ALA A 81 -2.48 -8.21 -23.58
N LEU A 82 -3.34 -7.44 -22.94
CA LEU A 82 -4.70 -7.88 -22.61
C LEU A 82 -5.56 -8.07 -23.86
N ALA A 83 -5.35 -7.23 -24.89
CA ALA A 83 -6.08 -7.39 -26.17
C ALA A 83 -5.71 -8.72 -26.87
N GLU A 84 -4.48 -9.22 -26.74
CA GLU A 84 -4.07 -10.55 -27.23
C GLU A 84 -4.80 -11.68 -26.49
N GLU A 85 -5.16 -11.49 -25.22
CA GLU A 85 -6.00 -12.40 -24.44
C GLU A 85 -7.50 -12.23 -24.72
N GLY A 86 -7.89 -11.31 -25.61
CA GLY A 86 -9.28 -11.01 -25.98
C GLY A 86 -10.00 -10.08 -25.01
N VAL A 87 -9.28 -9.35 -24.18
CA VAL A 87 -9.82 -8.40 -23.18
C VAL A 87 -9.42 -6.97 -23.53
N THR A 88 -10.39 -6.09 -23.73
CA THR A 88 -10.17 -4.65 -23.91
C THR A 88 -10.01 -3.99 -22.55
N LEU A 89 -8.80 -3.52 -22.22
CA LEU A 89 -8.54 -2.78 -21.00
C LEU A 89 -8.97 -1.33 -21.14
N ASN A 90 -9.75 -0.83 -20.19
CA ASN A 90 -10.04 0.59 -20.01
C ASN A 90 -9.30 1.10 -18.75
N PRO A 91 -8.17 1.81 -18.92
CA PRO A 91 -7.42 2.37 -17.80
C PRO A 91 -8.12 3.62 -17.25
N VAL A 92 -8.58 3.57 -16.01
CA VAL A 92 -9.22 4.70 -15.30
C VAL A 92 -8.24 5.30 -14.30
N ARG A 93 -7.69 6.47 -14.66
CA ARG A 93 -6.73 7.20 -13.83
C ARG A 93 -7.46 8.03 -12.78
N ILE A 94 -7.14 7.80 -11.52
CA ILE A 94 -7.70 8.52 -10.37
C ILE A 94 -6.62 9.25 -9.60
N THR A 95 -7.01 10.27 -8.83
CA THR A 95 -6.11 11.06 -7.99
C THR A 95 -5.79 10.37 -6.67
N GLY A 96 -6.68 9.51 -6.18
CA GLY A 96 -6.50 8.72 -4.98
C GLY A 96 -7.32 7.44 -5.01
N THR A 97 -6.75 6.35 -4.49
CA THR A 97 -7.40 5.03 -4.45
C THR A 97 -8.75 5.05 -3.74
N LYS A 98 -8.88 5.91 -2.73
CA LYS A 98 -10.12 6.08 -1.97
C LYS A 98 -11.33 6.40 -2.86
N ASP A 99 -11.16 7.14 -3.96
CA ASP A 99 -12.25 7.46 -4.89
C ASP A 99 -12.87 6.19 -5.49
N ALA A 100 -12.04 5.20 -5.84
CA ALA A 100 -12.52 3.92 -6.38
C ALA A 100 -13.15 3.05 -5.28
N VAL A 101 -12.59 3.06 -4.08
CA VAL A 101 -13.14 2.35 -2.91
C VAL A 101 -14.53 2.89 -2.57
N ASP A 102 -14.67 4.20 -2.45
CA ASP A 102 -15.95 4.86 -2.14
C ASP A 102 -17.00 4.56 -3.22
N LEU A 103 -16.60 4.52 -4.49
CA LEU A 103 -17.49 4.13 -5.60
C LEU A 103 -18.00 2.69 -5.45
N VAL A 104 -17.09 1.73 -5.22
CA VAL A 104 -17.46 0.31 -5.04
C VAL A 104 -18.40 0.14 -3.85
N LEU A 105 -18.09 0.76 -2.72
CA LEU A 105 -18.91 0.67 -1.52
C LEU A 105 -20.29 1.32 -1.72
N ALA A 106 -20.37 2.45 -2.42
CA ALA A 106 -21.64 3.08 -2.75
C ALA A 106 -22.50 2.18 -3.68
N GLU A 107 -21.87 1.52 -4.64
CA GLU A 107 -22.58 0.58 -5.55
C GLU A 107 -23.11 -0.65 -4.80
N ILE A 108 -22.28 -1.27 -3.94
CA ILE A 108 -22.70 -2.40 -3.10
C ILE A 108 -23.84 -1.98 -2.16
N ASN A 109 -23.74 -0.82 -1.51
CA ASN A 109 -24.80 -0.29 -0.65
C ASN A 109 -26.08 0.05 -1.41
N ALA A 110 -25.99 0.32 -2.72
CA ALA A 110 -27.14 0.48 -3.60
C ALA A 110 -27.73 -0.86 -4.09
N GLY A 111 -27.17 -2.00 -3.64
CA GLY A 111 -27.64 -3.34 -3.94
C GLY A 111 -27.07 -3.96 -5.22
N LYS A 112 -26.00 -3.37 -5.79
CA LYS A 112 -25.33 -3.95 -6.95
C LYS A 112 -24.49 -5.16 -6.52
N GLY A 113 -24.85 -6.34 -7.02
CA GLY A 113 -24.15 -7.59 -6.82
C GLY A 113 -23.04 -7.86 -7.84
N VAL A 114 -22.53 -9.09 -7.85
CA VAL A 114 -21.51 -9.54 -8.81
C VAL A 114 -22.01 -9.34 -10.24
N GLY A 115 -21.18 -8.80 -11.11
CA GLY A 115 -21.54 -8.49 -12.49
C GLY A 115 -22.18 -7.12 -12.70
N GLU A 116 -22.54 -6.38 -11.65
CA GLU A 116 -23.34 -5.14 -11.75
C GLU A 116 -22.57 -3.86 -11.38
N GLY A 117 -21.34 -3.98 -10.92
CA GLY A 117 -20.48 -2.85 -10.58
C GLY A 117 -19.91 -2.13 -11.80
N SER A 118 -19.03 -1.19 -11.56
CA SER A 118 -18.32 -0.45 -12.61
C SER A 118 -16.80 -0.58 -12.53
N VAL A 119 -16.28 -1.23 -11.51
CA VAL A 119 -14.85 -1.39 -11.25
C VAL A 119 -14.48 -2.86 -11.30
N ASP A 120 -13.49 -3.24 -12.14
CA ASP A 120 -13.03 -4.63 -12.25
C ASP A 120 -11.76 -4.90 -11.47
N ALA A 121 -10.83 -3.97 -11.48
CA ALA A 121 -9.62 -4.06 -10.69
C ALA A 121 -9.24 -2.69 -10.12
N ILE A 122 -8.63 -2.70 -8.93
CA ILE A 122 -8.14 -1.50 -8.24
C ILE A 122 -6.68 -1.71 -7.85
N TRP A 123 -5.84 -0.70 -8.05
CA TRP A 123 -4.58 -0.57 -7.33
C TRP A 123 -4.90 -0.17 -5.89
N LEU A 124 -4.66 -1.07 -4.97
CA LEU A 124 -5.09 -0.99 -3.59
C LEU A 124 -3.92 -1.20 -2.63
N ASN A 125 -3.98 -0.62 -1.45
CA ASN A 125 -3.08 -0.93 -0.32
C ASN A 125 -3.56 -0.26 0.97
N GLY A 126 -3.03 -0.75 2.10
CA GLY A 126 -3.16 -0.15 3.41
C GLY A 126 -4.59 -0.07 3.93
N GLU A 127 -4.97 1.11 4.39
CA GLU A 127 -6.29 1.39 4.97
C GLU A 127 -7.45 1.14 4.00
N ASN A 128 -7.20 1.31 2.69
CA ASN A 128 -8.19 1.06 1.65
C ASN A 128 -8.50 -0.44 1.54
N PHE A 129 -7.49 -1.31 1.61
CA PHE A 129 -7.67 -2.75 1.68
C PHE A 129 -8.44 -3.14 2.94
N TYR A 130 -8.02 -2.63 4.11
CA TYR A 130 -8.71 -2.87 5.37
C TYR A 130 -10.19 -2.51 5.27
N THR A 131 -10.52 -1.32 4.76
CA THR A 131 -11.89 -0.84 4.61
C THR A 131 -12.73 -1.78 3.73
N MET A 132 -12.23 -2.18 2.56
CA MET A 132 -12.94 -3.08 1.66
C MET A 132 -13.09 -4.49 2.26
N SER A 133 -12.06 -4.97 2.92
CA SER A 133 -12.05 -6.28 3.60
C SER A 133 -13.12 -6.36 4.70
N GLN A 134 -13.20 -5.35 5.57
CA GLN A 134 -14.20 -5.29 6.66
C GLN A 134 -15.64 -5.23 6.14
N GLN A 135 -15.87 -4.71 4.96
CA GLN A 135 -17.19 -4.59 4.35
C GLN A 135 -17.52 -5.74 3.38
N ASN A 136 -16.68 -6.79 3.32
CA ASN A 136 -16.82 -7.90 2.38
C ASN A 136 -16.95 -7.42 0.92
N ALA A 137 -16.26 -6.34 0.57
CA ALA A 137 -16.35 -5.68 -0.72
C ALA A 137 -15.32 -6.22 -1.74
N LEU A 138 -14.64 -7.33 -1.43
CA LEU A 138 -13.64 -7.98 -2.27
C LEU A 138 -14.16 -9.29 -2.88
N PHE A 139 -13.64 -9.64 -4.06
CA PHE A 139 -14.03 -10.83 -4.81
C PHE A 139 -13.86 -12.14 -4.04
N GLY A 140 -12.80 -12.24 -3.23
CA GLY A 140 -12.45 -13.43 -2.45
C GLY A 140 -11.00 -13.85 -2.69
N SER A 141 -10.61 -15.00 -2.16
CA SER A 141 -9.24 -15.53 -2.15
C SER A 141 -8.81 -16.00 -3.54
N PHE A 142 -8.29 -15.10 -4.39
CA PHE A 142 -7.88 -15.38 -5.76
C PHE A 142 -6.37 -15.41 -5.99
N ALA A 143 -5.59 -14.66 -5.20
CA ALA A 143 -4.19 -14.38 -5.51
C ALA A 143 -3.32 -15.64 -5.64
N GLN A 144 -3.54 -16.63 -4.78
CA GLN A 144 -2.81 -17.90 -4.85
C GLN A 144 -3.38 -18.89 -5.88
N LYS A 145 -4.47 -18.55 -6.57
CA LYS A 145 -5.14 -19.44 -7.54
C LYS A 145 -4.82 -19.08 -9.00
N VAL A 146 -4.28 -17.90 -9.26
CA VAL A 146 -3.82 -17.54 -10.60
C VAL A 146 -2.48 -18.20 -10.93
N PRO A 147 -2.19 -18.61 -12.18
CA PRO A 147 -0.97 -19.35 -12.52
C PRO A 147 0.33 -18.66 -12.10
N ASN A 148 0.44 -17.35 -12.29
CA ASN A 148 1.63 -16.57 -11.94
C ASN A 148 1.80 -16.33 -10.43
N SER A 149 0.90 -16.87 -9.58
CA SER A 149 1.09 -16.90 -8.13
C SER A 149 2.36 -17.67 -7.72
N ALA A 150 2.87 -18.54 -8.58
CA ALA A 150 4.14 -19.24 -8.38
C ALA A 150 5.35 -18.30 -8.30
N ASN A 151 5.24 -17.07 -8.78
CA ASN A 151 6.28 -16.05 -8.72
C ASN A 151 6.38 -15.35 -7.36
N PHE A 152 5.54 -15.73 -6.39
CA PHE A 152 5.54 -15.21 -5.03
C PHE A 152 5.83 -16.29 -4.00
N ASP A 153 6.42 -15.89 -2.90
CA ASP A 153 6.58 -16.75 -1.74
C ASP A 153 5.42 -16.55 -0.77
N TRP A 154 4.67 -17.62 -0.51
CA TRP A 154 3.51 -17.61 0.39
C TRP A 154 3.82 -18.32 1.74
N ASN A 155 5.12 -18.40 2.09
CA ASN A 155 5.55 -19.03 3.33
C ASN A 155 5.40 -18.10 4.52
N GLU A 156 4.49 -18.40 5.45
CA GLU A 156 4.24 -17.59 6.66
C GLU A 156 5.45 -17.53 7.62
N ASP A 157 6.38 -18.49 7.49
CA ASP A 157 7.59 -18.56 8.33
C ASP A 157 8.75 -17.71 7.78
N ASP A 158 8.66 -17.20 6.55
CA ASP A 158 9.66 -16.30 5.98
C ASP A 158 9.21 -14.83 6.14
N PRO A 159 9.93 -14.01 6.92
CA PRO A 159 9.57 -12.59 7.10
C PRO A 159 9.42 -11.80 5.80
N ARG A 160 10.15 -12.18 4.73
CA ARG A 160 10.06 -11.53 3.42
C ARG A 160 8.73 -11.81 2.73
N SER A 161 8.15 -12.97 2.98
CA SER A 161 6.85 -13.38 2.43
C SER A 161 5.68 -12.70 3.11
N LEU A 162 5.87 -12.13 4.30
CA LEU A 162 4.82 -11.39 5.01
C LEU A 162 4.24 -10.26 4.16
N LEU A 163 5.04 -9.66 3.27
CA LEU A 163 4.58 -8.65 2.32
C LEU A 163 3.60 -9.19 1.25
N ASN A 164 3.47 -10.51 1.08
CA ASN A 164 2.45 -11.14 0.23
C ASN A 164 1.20 -11.54 1.02
N LEU A 165 1.37 -11.70 2.33
CA LEU A 165 0.35 -12.25 3.24
C LEU A 165 -0.34 -11.19 4.07
N ARG A 166 0.26 -10.00 4.16
CA ARG A 166 -0.24 -8.87 4.95
C ARG A 166 -0.05 -7.56 4.20
N ASP A 167 -1.08 -6.74 4.24
CA ASP A 167 -1.04 -5.34 3.82
C ASP A 167 -1.20 -4.44 5.06
N PHE A 168 -0.21 -3.64 5.38
CA PHE A 168 -0.15 -2.84 6.62
C PHE A 168 -0.53 -3.65 7.88
N GLY A 169 0.04 -4.86 8.00
CA GLY A 169 -0.20 -5.77 9.11
C GLY A 169 -1.53 -6.53 9.07
N VAL A 170 -2.44 -6.17 8.17
CA VAL A 170 -3.73 -6.84 7.98
C VAL A 170 -3.56 -8.07 7.08
N VAL A 171 -4.07 -9.22 7.51
CA VAL A 171 -3.98 -10.46 6.72
C VAL A 171 -4.77 -10.31 5.43
N THR A 172 -4.11 -10.53 4.28
CA THR A 172 -4.73 -10.36 2.95
C THR A 172 -5.75 -11.44 2.62
N ASN A 173 -5.65 -12.62 3.23
CA ASN A 173 -6.47 -13.79 2.90
C ASN A 173 -6.48 -14.10 1.38
N SER A 174 -5.39 -13.79 0.68
CA SER A 174 -5.27 -13.92 -0.78
C SER A 174 -6.32 -13.13 -1.59
N GLN A 175 -6.89 -12.07 -1.02
CA GLN A 175 -7.92 -11.23 -1.68
C GLN A 175 -7.32 -10.12 -2.55
N GLU A 176 -6.01 -9.99 -2.52
CA GLU A 176 -5.22 -9.09 -3.35
C GLU A 176 -3.90 -9.75 -3.74
N ILE A 177 -3.32 -9.33 -4.86
CA ILE A 177 -2.05 -9.84 -5.38
C ILE A 177 -1.05 -8.70 -5.54
N PRO A 178 0.21 -8.86 -5.08
CA PRO A 178 1.21 -7.83 -5.27
C PRO A 178 1.52 -7.60 -6.76
N TRP A 179 1.69 -6.35 -7.17
CA TRP A 179 2.12 -6.02 -8.54
C TRP A 179 3.31 -5.06 -8.58
N SER A 180 3.66 -4.46 -7.44
CA SER A 180 4.81 -3.60 -7.28
C SER A 180 5.29 -3.66 -5.84
N GLY A 181 6.49 -3.18 -5.59
CA GLY A 181 7.02 -3.02 -4.25
C GLY A 181 7.88 -1.77 -4.17
N GLN A 182 8.08 -1.26 -2.97
CA GLN A 182 9.02 -0.19 -2.68
C GLN A 182 9.72 -0.49 -1.36
N GLN A 183 10.91 0.08 -1.18
CA GLN A 183 11.64 0.02 0.07
C GLN A 183 12.06 1.42 0.48
N TYR A 184 12.01 1.69 1.77
CA TYR A 184 12.54 2.91 2.35
C TYR A 184 14.05 2.83 2.31
N VAL A 185 14.69 3.79 1.65
CA VAL A 185 16.14 3.84 1.43
C VAL A 185 16.59 5.27 1.68
N CYS A 186 17.78 5.43 2.20
CA CYS A 186 18.37 6.75 2.35
C CYS A 186 19.38 7.04 1.24
N SER A 187 19.54 8.30 0.90
CA SER A 187 20.57 8.80 0.00
C SER A 187 21.53 9.68 0.79
N VAL A 188 22.80 9.66 0.44
CA VAL A 188 23.87 10.46 1.04
C VAL A 188 24.62 11.24 -0.05
N ASN A 189 24.96 12.50 0.23
CA ASN A 189 25.76 13.31 -0.67
C ASN A 189 27.26 13.11 -0.38
N ARG A 190 27.95 12.37 -1.22
CA ARG A 190 29.38 12.04 -1.09
C ARG A 190 30.32 13.24 -1.22
N GLN A 191 29.82 14.38 -1.65
CA GLN A 191 30.59 15.62 -1.60
C GLN A 191 30.91 16.02 -0.15
N TYR A 192 30.06 15.67 0.79
CA TYR A 192 30.15 16.11 2.19
C TYR A 192 30.35 14.97 3.20
N VAL A 193 29.96 13.75 2.86
CA VAL A 193 30.01 12.60 3.76
C VAL A 193 30.82 11.49 3.10
N SER A 194 31.93 11.11 3.70
CA SER A 194 32.73 9.98 3.22
C SER A 194 32.03 8.63 3.46
N ALA A 195 32.53 7.57 2.82
CA ALA A 195 31.99 6.23 3.09
C ALA A 195 32.18 5.81 4.55
N ASP A 196 33.34 6.15 5.13
CA ASP A 196 33.68 5.81 6.52
C ASP A 196 32.85 6.61 7.56
N ASP A 197 32.37 7.80 7.18
CA ASP A 197 31.53 8.65 8.04
C ASP A 197 30.02 8.39 7.85
N THR A 198 29.64 7.50 6.94
CA THR A 198 28.23 7.17 6.70
C THR A 198 27.68 6.33 7.85
N PRO A 199 26.65 6.80 8.57
CA PRO A 199 26.12 6.04 9.70
C PRO A 199 25.46 4.75 9.24
N SER A 200 25.71 3.64 9.92
CA SER A 200 25.09 2.34 9.69
C SER A 200 24.02 2.00 10.74
N THR A 201 23.92 2.81 11.79
CA THR A 201 22.89 2.70 12.84
C THR A 201 22.36 4.09 13.20
N PHE A 202 21.22 4.15 13.87
CA PHE A 202 20.67 5.42 14.34
C PHE A 202 21.52 6.04 15.46
N GLU A 203 22.22 5.24 16.27
CA GLU A 203 23.20 5.74 17.25
C GLU A 203 24.39 6.40 16.56
N GLU A 204 24.87 5.81 15.47
CA GLU A 204 25.94 6.42 14.67
C GLU A 204 25.45 7.70 13.96
N LEU A 205 24.17 7.73 13.50
CA LEU A 205 23.56 8.96 12.99
C LEU A 205 23.59 10.06 14.06
N LYS A 206 23.21 9.75 15.30
CA LYS A 206 23.28 10.73 16.40
C LYS A 206 24.70 11.24 16.61
N THR A 207 25.69 10.35 16.64
CA THR A 207 27.11 10.72 16.78
C THR A 207 27.55 11.61 15.62
N TYR A 208 27.15 11.30 14.40
CA TYR A 208 27.43 12.13 13.22
C TYR A 208 26.83 13.54 13.37
N LEU A 209 25.59 13.62 13.84
CA LEU A 209 24.87 14.90 14.03
C LEU A 209 25.44 15.76 15.16
N GLU A 210 26.00 15.15 16.21
CA GLU A 210 26.72 15.86 17.25
C GLU A 210 27.93 16.63 16.69
N ALA A 211 28.61 16.04 15.70
CA ALA A 211 29.75 16.67 15.00
C ALA A 211 29.28 17.59 13.84
N ASN A 212 28.12 17.34 13.24
CA ASN A 212 27.61 18.03 12.05
C ASN A 212 26.16 18.50 12.25
N PRO A 213 25.89 19.41 13.21
CA PRO A 213 24.52 19.83 13.49
C PRO A 213 23.89 20.57 12.31
N GLY A 214 22.61 20.34 12.08
CA GLY A 214 21.84 20.94 11.00
C GLY A 214 21.94 20.21 9.66
N LYS A 215 22.64 19.08 9.57
CA LYS A 215 22.90 18.37 8.30
C LYS A 215 21.99 17.19 8.04
N PHE A 216 20.96 17.01 8.84
CA PHE A 216 19.93 16.01 8.68
C PHE A 216 18.55 16.56 9.04
N THR A 217 17.54 16.06 8.39
CA THR A 217 16.13 16.15 8.76
C THR A 217 15.37 14.98 8.11
N TYR A 218 14.10 14.85 8.42
CA TYR A 218 13.20 13.88 7.78
C TYR A 218 11.85 14.54 7.52
N VAL A 219 11.06 13.99 6.61
CA VAL A 219 9.73 14.51 6.28
C VAL A 219 8.84 14.47 7.53
N LYS A 220 8.04 15.49 7.70
CA LYS A 220 7.17 15.65 8.86
C LYS A 220 6.01 14.64 8.84
N PRO A 221 5.75 13.87 9.93
CA PRO A 221 4.44 13.26 10.12
C PRO A 221 3.31 14.32 10.10
N PRO A 222 2.12 14.08 9.53
CA PRO A 222 1.56 12.78 9.12
C PRO A 222 1.92 12.30 7.70
N HIS A 223 2.83 12.94 7.01
CA HIS A 223 3.25 12.46 5.69
C HIS A 223 3.82 11.03 5.82
N TYR A 224 3.38 10.10 4.95
CA TYR A 224 3.73 8.68 5.05
C TYR A 224 5.25 8.43 5.11
N VAL A 225 6.06 9.20 4.37
CA VAL A 225 7.53 9.10 4.42
C VAL A 225 8.08 9.43 5.81
N GLY A 226 7.50 10.44 6.47
CA GLY A 226 7.86 10.80 7.84
C GLY A 226 7.44 9.73 8.84
N ASN A 227 6.22 9.22 8.71
CA ASN A 227 5.74 8.10 9.53
C ASN A 227 6.65 6.88 9.38
N THR A 228 7.10 6.56 8.16
CA THR A 228 8.00 5.42 7.92
C THR A 228 9.37 5.62 8.58
N PHE A 229 9.95 6.83 8.55
CA PHE A 229 11.18 7.11 9.29
C PHE A 229 11.00 6.88 10.79
N VAL A 230 9.91 7.41 11.36
CA VAL A 230 9.59 7.22 12.78
C VAL A 230 9.43 5.74 13.11
N GLN A 231 8.70 4.98 12.30
CA GLN A 231 8.51 3.53 12.49
C GLN A 231 9.83 2.76 12.41
N SER A 232 10.72 3.10 11.46
CA SER A 232 12.05 2.48 11.36
C SER A 232 12.88 2.70 12.63
N VAL A 233 12.78 3.89 13.22
CA VAL A 233 13.40 4.18 14.51
C VAL A 233 12.77 3.36 15.64
N MET A 234 11.44 3.21 15.66
CA MET A 234 10.76 2.35 16.65
C MET A 234 11.25 0.90 16.56
N TYR A 235 11.42 0.38 15.35
CA TYR A 235 11.92 -1.00 15.15
C TYR A 235 13.35 -1.16 15.64
N ALA A 236 14.21 -0.19 15.35
CA ALA A 236 15.61 -0.22 15.77
C ALA A 236 15.78 -0.17 17.29
N PHE A 237 14.94 0.61 17.97
CA PHE A 237 14.99 0.81 19.41
C PHE A 237 13.97 -0.02 20.20
N ASN A 238 13.31 -0.98 19.53
CA ASN A 238 12.40 -1.90 20.20
C ASN A 238 13.13 -2.62 21.36
N PRO A 239 12.67 -2.46 22.63
CA PRO A 239 13.38 -2.98 23.79
C PRO A 239 13.47 -4.51 23.84
N ASP A 240 12.63 -5.22 23.08
CA ASP A 240 12.65 -6.68 22.97
C ASP A 240 13.69 -7.19 21.95
N GLY A 241 14.27 -6.29 21.14
CA GLY A 241 15.31 -6.60 20.16
C GLY A 241 14.80 -7.41 18.95
N ASN A 242 13.47 -7.52 18.75
CA ASN A 242 12.84 -8.30 17.70
C ASN A 242 12.23 -7.42 16.58
N GLY A 243 12.65 -6.17 16.47
CA GLY A 243 12.36 -5.26 15.37
C GLY A 243 10.87 -5.03 15.13
N ALA A 244 10.41 -5.33 13.92
CA ALA A 244 9.04 -5.08 13.48
C ALA A 244 7.99 -6.06 14.05
N ILE A 245 8.41 -7.19 14.64
CA ILE A 245 7.49 -8.29 14.99
C ILE A 245 6.31 -7.84 15.86
N PRO A 246 6.48 -7.12 16.98
CA PRO A 246 5.35 -6.73 17.82
C PRO A 246 4.42 -5.72 17.14
N PHE A 247 4.94 -4.95 16.18
CA PHE A 247 4.20 -3.94 15.44
C PHE A 247 3.32 -4.52 14.31
N GLN A 248 3.30 -5.84 14.16
CA GLN A 248 2.37 -6.53 13.27
C GLN A 248 1.00 -6.80 13.91
N LYS A 249 0.89 -6.62 15.22
CA LYS A 249 -0.37 -6.76 15.96
C LYS A 249 -1.21 -5.50 15.87
N SER A 250 -2.53 -5.65 15.93
CA SER A 250 -3.42 -4.49 16.04
C SER A 250 -3.33 -3.83 17.42
N ILE A 251 -3.87 -2.61 17.53
CA ILE A 251 -3.92 -1.91 18.83
C ILE A 251 -4.80 -2.66 19.86
N GLU A 252 -5.83 -3.39 19.40
CA GLU A 252 -6.67 -4.21 20.25
C GLU A 252 -5.92 -5.42 20.79
N GLU A 253 -5.05 -6.03 19.96
CA GLU A 253 -4.24 -7.20 20.35
C GLU A 253 -3.05 -6.81 21.24
N LEU A 254 -2.41 -5.69 20.93
CA LEU A 254 -1.21 -5.24 21.63
C LEU A 254 -1.54 -4.50 22.92
N GLY A 255 -2.53 -3.62 22.88
CA GLY A 255 -2.87 -2.70 23.96
C GLY A 255 -2.00 -1.45 24.00
N ALA A 256 -2.60 -0.33 24.41
CA ALA A 256 -1.93 0.97 24.42
C ALA A 256 -0.72 1.04 25.37
N GLU A 257 -0.77 0.36 26.51
CA GLU A 257 0.33 0.34 27.49
C GLU A 257 1.55 -0.39 26.93
N GLU A 258 1.34 -1.51 26.24
CA GLU A 258 2.42 -2.27 25.62
C GLU A 258 2.99 -1.51 24.40
N LEU A 259 2.14 -0.90 23.59
CA LEU A 259 2.61 -0.01 22.53
C LEU A 259 3.49 1.11 23.08
N ALA A 260 3.08 1.76 24.17
CA ALA A 260 3.87 2.80 24.82
C ALA A 260 5.25 2.29 25.26
N ARG A 261 5.32 1.11 25.87
CA ARG A 261 6.59 0.46 26.26
C ARG A 261 7.51 0.24 25.06
N LEU A 262 6.96 -0.23 23.96
CA LEU A 262 7.73 -0.55 22.75
C LEU A 262 8.27 0.69 22.05
N ILE A 263 7.47 1.77 21.93
CA ILE A 263 7.88 2.97 21.18
C ILE A 263 8.68 3.98 22.01
N LYS A 264 8.62 3.92 23.34
CA LYS A 264 9.27 4.90 24.22
C LYS A 264 10.74 5.12 23.92
N PRO A 265 11.60 4.08 23.80
CA PRO A 265 13.03 4.30 23.52
C PRO A 265 13.28 5.00 22.18
N GLY A 266 12.51 4.66 21.15
CA GLY A 266 12.59 5.31 19.84
C GLY A 266 12.13 6.77 19.86
N MET A 267 11.04 7.08 20.59
CA MET A 267 10.58 8.46 20.76
C MET A 267 11.59 9.30 21.57
N GLU A 268 12.18 8.74 22.60
CA GLU A 268 13.26 9.39 23.37
C GLU A 268 14.51 9.62 22.49
N TYR A 269 14.86 8.67 21.62
CA TYR A 269 15.93 8.87 20.64
C TYR A 269 15.60 10.04 19.70
N LEU A 270 14.42 10.07 19.07
CA LEU A 270 14.00 11.16 18.18
C LEU A 270 14.06 12.52 18.91
N LYS A 271 13.61 12.57 20.15
CA LYS A 271 13.71 13.77 20.97
C LYS A 271 15.15 14.18 21.23
N SER A 272 16.03 13.21 21.43
CA SER A 272 17.46 13.45 21.71
C SER A 272 18.23 14.02 20.51
N ILE A 273 17.79 13.72 19.27
CA ILE A 273 18.43 14.26 18.06
C ILE A 273 17.81 15.59 17.60
N GLU A 274 16.61 15.94 18.06
CA GLU A 274 15.91 17.15 17.65
C GLU A 274 16.77 18.42 17.70
N PRO A 275 17.57 18.68 18.76
CA PRO A 275 18.44 19.87 18.84
C PRO A 275 19.54 19.93 17.77
N MET A 276 19.81 18.81 17.08
CA MET A 276 20.85 18.69 16.07
C MET A 276 20.31 18.66 14.63
N LEU A 277 18.99 18.65 14.45
CA LEU A 277 18.36 18.65 13.14
C LEU A 277 18.45 20.01 12.46
N LEU A 278 18.11 20.05 11.15
CA LEU A 278 18.05 21.25 10.35
C LEU A 278 17.25 22.35 11.08
N GLY A 279 17.80 23.55 11.16
CA GLY A 279 17.15 24.72 11.77
C GLY A 279 17.17 24.79 13.29
N ALA A 280 17.49 23.71 14.00
CA ALA A 280 17.46 23.67 15.46
C ALA A 280 18.44 24.65 16.11
N GLN A 281 19.59 24.92 15.48
CA GLN A 281 20.57 25.91 15.95
C GLN A 281 20.03 27.35 15.93
N GLY A 282 18.95 27.60 15.15
CA GLY A 282 18.21 28.86 15.12
C GLY A 282 16.98 28.89 16.03
N GLY A 283 16.72 27.85 16.82
CA GLY A 283 15.67 27.75 17.83
C GLY A 283 14.77 26.53 17.76
N LYS A 284 14.34 26.07 16.58
CA LYS A 284 13.45 24.90 16.43
C LYS A 284 13.86 24.06 15.24
N ALA A 285 13.82 22.73 15.40
CA ALA A 285 14.01 21.81 14.30
C ALA A 285 12.98 22.06 13.17
N ARG A 286 13.46 21.98 11.93
CA ARG A 286 12.66 22.19 10.74
C ARG A 286 12.50 20.83 10.03
N TYR A 287 11.25 20.44 9.84
CA TYR A 287 10.86 19.23 9.13
C TYR A 287 10.23 19.65 7.79
N PRO A 288 10.68 19.12 6.63
CA PRO A 288 10.01 19.36 5.35
C PRO A 288 8.61 18.73 5.36
N GLU A 289 7.66 19.39 4.69
CA GLU A 289 6.26 18.95 4.67
C GLU A 289 6.04 17.78 3.69
N ASP A 290 6.91 17.64 2.68
CA ASP A 290 6.80 16.63 1.64
C ASP A 290 8.17 16.21 1.06
N ILE A 291 8.12 15.22 0.15
CA ILE A 291 9.31 14.68 -0.52
C ILE A 291 10.02 15.75 -1.36
N ALA A 292 9.27 16.59 -2.08
CA ALA A 292 9.88 17.59 -2.97
C ALA A 292 10.67 18.64 -2.18
N ALA A 293 10.17 19.02 -1.00
CA ALA A 293 10.88 19.91 -0.09
C ALA A 293 12.16 19.25 0.46
N LEU A 294 12.13 17.96 0.80
CA LEU A 294 13.32 17.23 1.24
C LEU A 294 14.36 17.11 0.11
N ASP A 295 13.92 16.73 -1.11
CA ASP A 295 14.78 16.63 -2.30
C ASP A 295 15.49 17.97 -2.58
N GLY A 296 14.77 19.09 -2.47
CA GLY A 296 15.34 20.43 -2.64
C GLY A 296 16.41 20.79 -1.62
N LEU A 297 16.20 20.43 -0.36
CA LEU A 297 17.20 20.61 0.71
C LEU A 297 18.45 19.76 0.47
N PHE A 298 18.29 18.52 0.02
CA PHE A 298 19.36 17.59 -0.30
C PHE A 298 20.16 18.05 -1.53
N LEU A 299 19.48 18.41 -2.62
CA LEU A 299 20.11 18.94 -3.83
C LEU A 299 20.97 20.17 -3.54
N ASN A 300 20.47 21.09 -2.73
CA ASN A 300 21.15 22.31 -2.37
C ASN A 300 22.27 22.14 -1.30
N GLY A 301 22.46 20.94 -0.74
CA GLY A 301 23.44 20.67 0.30
C GLY A 301 23.09 21.33 1.67
N GLU A 302 21.85 21.71 1.88
CA GLU A 302 21.39 22.18 3.18
C GLU A 302 21.36 21.01 4.17
N VAL A 303 20.91 19.84 3.70
CA VAL A 303 21.07 18.54 4.36
C VAL A 303 21.94 17.62 3.52
N TYR A 304 22.57 16.63 4.15
CA TYR A 304 23.49 15.69 3.50
C TYR A 304 22.89 14.32 3.28
N PHE A 305 21.68 14.11 3.76
CA PHE A 305 20.93 12.85 3.69
C PHE A 305 19.50 13.12 3.25
N ASP A 306 18.94 12.17 2.51
CA ASP A 306 17.56 12.14 2.04
C ASP A 306 17.02 10.72 2.21
N CYS A 307 16.04 10.53 3.11
CA CYS A 307 15.46 9.23 3.39
C CYS A 307 13.99 9.19 2.96
N LYS A 308 13.66 8.26 2.06
CA LYS A 308 12.28 8.11 1.52
C LYS A 308 12.06 6.75 0.87
N PHE A 309 10.82 6.46 0.51
CA PHE A 309 10.55 5.33 -0.38
C PHE A 309 11.13 5.61 -1.77
N GLY A 310 11.88 4.67 -2.27
CA GLY A 310 12.48 4.77 -3.60
C GLY A 310 13.67 3.87 -3.75
N LEU A 311 13.42 2.60 -4.11
CA LEU A 311 14.46 1.60 -4.33
C LEU A 311 15.53 2.07 -5.31
N TYR A 312 15.12 2.91 -6.29
CA TYR A 312 16.00 3.50 -7.30
C TYR A 312 16.02 5.04 -7.24
N ALA A 313 15.80 5.62 -6.05
CA ALA A 313 15.70 7.07 -5.89
C ALA A 313 16.94 7.82 -6.39
N VAL A 314 18.14 7.29 -6.13
CA VAL A 314 19.40 7.90 -6.59
C VAL A 314 19.47 7.87 -8.12
N HIS A 315 19.19 6.74 -8.76
CA HIS A 315 19.15 6.63 -10.22
C HIS A 315 18.23 7.67 -10.85
N THR A 316 16.98 7.72 -10.38
CA THR A 316 15.98 8.67 -10.88
C THR A 316 16.37 10.12 -10.61
N GLY A 317 16.87 10.40 -9.40
CA GLY A 317 17.32 11.73 -9.00
C GLY A 317 18.49 12.27 -9.85
N LEU A 318 19.45 11.40 -10.18
CA LEU A 318 20.56 11.74 -11.08
C LEU A 318 20.07 12.00 -12.51
N GLN A 319 19.16 11.17 -13.03
CA GLN A 319 18.62 11.34 -14.38
C GLN A 319 17.81 12.63 -14.54
N THR A 320 17.04 12.99 -13.53
CA THR A 320 16.18 14.18 -13.57
C THR A 320 16.87 15.46 -13.07
N GLY A 321 18.07 15.35 -12.54
CA GLY A 321 18.79 16.47 -11.91
C GLY A 321 18.19 16.89 -10.55
N ALA A 322 17.36 16.04 -9.94
CA ALA A 322 16.80 16.29 -8.62
C ALA A 322 17.78 15.95 -7.47
N PHE A 323 18.86 15.21 -7.78
CA PHE A 323 19.89 14.84 -6.80
C PHE A 323 21.26 15.36 -7.23
N PRO A 324 22.16 15.62 -6.26
CA PRO A 324 23.55 15.99 -6.56
C PRO A 324 24.27 14.82 -7.24
N GLU A 325 25.22 15.15 -8.14
CA GLU A 325 25.96 14.15 -8.94
C GLU A 325 26.70 13.10 -8.09
N GLN A 326 27.02 13.41 -6.85
CA GLN A 326 27.73 12.56 -5.92
C GLN A 326 26.78 11.81 -4.96
N ALA A 327 25.48 11.74 -5.28
CA ALA A 327 24.53 11.02 -4.46
C ALA A 327 24.75 9.50 -4.53
N GLU A 328 24.72 8.85 -3.39
CA GLU A 328 24.69 7.39 -3.26
C GLU A 328 23.61 6.95 -2.29
N ALA A 329 23.03 5.79 -2.53
CA ALA A 329 22.10 5.17 -1.61
C ALA A 329 22.84 4.51 -0.44
N PHE A 330 22.22 4.50 0.72
CA PHE A 330 22.63 3.70 1.86
C PHE A 330 21.42 3.26 2.69
N ILE A 331 21.61 2.31 3.56
CA ILE A 331 20.59 1.80 4.47
C ILE A 331 21.13 1.80 5.90
N PHE A 332 20.21 1.74 6.86
CA PHE A 332 20.53 1.43 8.24
C PHE A 332 20.31 -0.07 8.49
N PRO A 333 21.32 -0.95 8.35
CA PRO A 333 21.12 -2.41 8.42
C PRO A 333 20.46 -2.89 9.71
N LYS A 334 20.69 -2.18 10.80
CA LYS A 334 20.06 -2.47 12.10
C LYS A 334 18.82 -1.63 12.37
N GLY A 335 18.52 -0.69 11.48
CA GLY A 335 17.35 0.17 11.54
C GLY A 335 16.12 -0.42 10.88
N MET A 336 16.28 -1.57 10.21
CA MET A 336 15.20 -2.28 9.51
C MET A 336 14.45 -1.37 8.54
N MET A 337 14.94 -1.32 7.30
CA MET A 337 14.36 -0.49 6.25
C MET A 337 13.03 -1.07 5.80
N ILE A 338 11.95 -0.35 6.08
CA ILE A 338 10.59 -0.78 5.77
C ILE A 338 10.42 -0.92 4.26
N ALA A 339 9.90 -2.06 3.84
CA ALA A 339 9.45 -2.31 2.49
C ALA A 339 7.94 -2.56 2.51
N ASN A 340 7.26 -2.11 1.45
CA ASN A 340 5.86 -2.41 1.25
C ASN A 340 5.62 -2.90 -0.17
N LYS A 341 4.46 -3.49 -0.38
CA LYS A 341 3.97 -3.83 -1.71
C LYS A 341 2.73 -3.01 -2.04
N ASN A 342 2.51 -2.84 -3.31
CA ASN A 342 1.28 -2.31 -3.85
C ASN A 342 0.53 -3.48 -4.48
N TYR A 343 -0.78 -3.52 -4.31
CA TYR A 343 -1.58 -4.68 -4.66
C TYR A 343 -2.62 -4.35 -5.71
N LEU A 344 -3.10 -5.41 -6.35
CA LEU A 344 -4.28 -5.40 -7.19
C LEU A 344 -5.37 -6.20 -6.49
N ALA A 345 -6.53 -5.59 -6.32
CA ALA A 345 -7.71 -6.25 -5.80
C ALA A 345 -8.85 -6.21 -6.81
N ILE A 346 -9.73 -7.20 -6.71
CA ILE A 346 -10.96 -7.32 -7.52
C ILE A 346 -12.14 -7.04 -6.60
N PRO A 347 -13.00 -6.06 -6.89
CA PRO A 347 -14.22 -5.81 -6.12
C PRO A 347 -15.21 -6.97 -6.16
N ALA A 348 -15.99 -7.11 -5.08
CA ALA A 348 -17.02 -8.16 -4.98
C ALA A 348 -18.10 -8.03 -6.06
N ASN A 349 -18.41 -6.82 -6.51
CA ASN A 349 -19.40 -6.51 -7.53
C ASN A 349 -18.80 -6.29 -8.93
N SER A 350 -17.55 -6.72 -9.18
CA SER A 350 -16.87 -6.56 -10.47
C SER A 350 -17.79 -7.00 -11.62
N PRO A 351 -17.95 -6.17 -12.66
CA PRO A 351 -18.77 -6.51 -13.82
C PRO A 351 -18.13 -7.57 -14.73
N ASN A 352 -16.79 -7.72 -14.71
CA ASN A 352 -16.06 -8.62 -15.59
C ASN A 352 -14.97 -9.38 -14.79
N PRO A 353 -15.37 -10.25 -13.84
CA PRO A 353 -14.43 -10.85 -12.89
C PRO A 353 -13.40 -11.80 -13.52
N ALA A 354 -13.74 -12.49 -14.62
CA ALA A 354 -12.78 -13.36 -15.31
C ALA A 354 -11.72 -12.54 -16.04
N SER A 355 -12.10 -11.43 -16.66
CA SER A 355 -11.17 -10.47 -17.28
C SER A 355 -10.23 -9.86 -16.24
N ALA A 356 -10.74 -9.54 -15.03
CA ALA A 356 -9.94 -9.05 -13.92
C ALA A 356 -8.93 -10.10 -13.42
N LEU A 357 -9.30 -11.39 -13.37
CA LEU A 357 -8.40 -12.49 -13.02
C LEU A 357 -7.28 -12.66 -14.07
N VAL A 358 -7.61 -12.59 -15.38
CA VAL A 358 -6.63 -12.64 -16.47
C VAL A 358 -5.67 -11.46 -16.38
N PHE A 359 -6.17 -10.25 -16.11
CA PHE A 359 -5.36 -9.07 -15.87
C PHE A 359 -4.43 -9.24 -14.66
N ALA A 360 -4.94 -9.66 -13.50
CA ALA A 360 -4.14 -9.88 -12.30
C ALA A 360 -3.03 -10.91 -12.54
N ASN A 361 -3.34 -12.00 -13.24
CA ASN A 361 -2.33 -12.99 -13.65
C ASN A 361 -1.27 -12.40 -14.58
N TYR A 362 -1.65 -11.60 -15.58
CA TYR A 362 -0.71 -10.93 -16.47
C TYR A 362 0.21 -10.00 -15.69
N MET A 363 -0.36 -9.18 -14.80
CA MET A 363 0.41 -8.25 -13.97
C MET A 363 1.42 -8.94 -13.04
N ALA A 364 1.15 -10.19 -12.64
CA ALA A 364 2.03 -11.04 -11.82
C ALA A 364 3.07 -11.82 -12.66
N SER A 365 3.07 -11.69 -14.00
CA SER A 365 4.03 -12.39 -14.85
C SER A 365 5.42 -11.74 -14.82
N VAL A 366 6.48 -12.54 -15.00
CA VAL A 366 7.85 -12.03 -15.08
C VAL A 366 8.02 -11.01 -16.21
N ASP A 367 7.37 -11.24 -17.36
CA ASP A 367 7.47 -10.37 -18.53
C ASP A 367 6.85 -8.99 -18.26
N SER A 368 5.66 -8.96 -17.67
CA SER A 368 5.00 -7.73 -17.26
C SER A 368 5.85 -6.98 -16.23
N GLN A 369 6.34 -7.67 -15.21
CA GLN A 369 7.11 -7.08 -14.12
C GLN A 369 8.47 -6.53 -14.59
N ALA A 370 9.21 -7.26 -15.43
CA ALA A 370 10.47 -6.79 -16.00
C ALA A 370 10.23 -5.58 -16.92
N SER A 371 9.21 -5.61 -17.78
CA SER A 371 8.88 -4.48 -18.66
C SER A 371 8.45 -3.22 -17.89
N LYS A 372 7.72 -3.40 -16.77
CA LYS A 372 7.34 -2.30 -15.88
C LYS A 372 8.56 -1.66 -15.24
N LEU A 373 9.48 -2.47 -14.74
CA LEU A 373 10.71 -2.00 -14.13
C LEU A 373 11.57 -1.23 -15.14
N GLU A 374 11.76 -1.78 -16.34
CA GLU A 374 12.55 -1.15 -17.42
C GLU A 374 11.94 0.17 -17.90
N LYS A 375 10.62 0.19 -18.14
CA LYS A 375 9.97 1.32 -18.84
C LYS A 375 9.38 2.37 -17.90
N ALA A 376 8.94 1.95 -16.73
CA ALA A 376 8.33 2.86 -15.76
C ALA A 376 9.21 3.14 -14.54
N GLY A 377 10.34 2.44 -14.38
CA GLY A 377 11.18 2.53 -13.18
C GLY A 377 10.48 2.06 -11.91
N MET A 378 9.35 1.36 -12.05
CA MET A 378 8.56 0.92 -10.92
C MET A 378 9.00 -0.49 -10.50
N PRO A 379 9.46 -0.67 -9.24
CA PRO A 379 9.97 -1.95 -8.77
C PRO A 379 8.96 -3.10 -8.91
N VAL A 380 9.49 -4.33 -8.96
CA VAL A 380 8.67 -5.53 -9.11
C VAL A 380 7.91 -5.86 -7.82
N GLY A 381 6.74 -6.48 -7.97
CA GLY A 381 5.97 -7.03 -6.86
C GLY A 381 6.22 -8.52 -6.62
N ILE A 382 6.79 -9.22 -7.64
CA ILE A 382 7.15 -10.64 -7.55
C ILE A 382 8.42 -10.84 -6.73
N ASP A 383 8.60 -12.05 -6.20
CA ASP A 383 9.73 -12.38 -5.33
C ASP A 383 10.85 -13.02 -6.15
N ILE A 384 11.92 -12.27 -6.39
CA ILE A 384 13.02 -12.67 -7.28
C ILE A 384 13.63 -14.02 -6.86
N TRP A 385 13.69 -14.31 -5.56
CA TRP A 385 14.20 -15.57 -5.02
C TRP A 385 13.32 -16.80 -5.30
N LYS A 386 12.08 -16.59 -5.78
CA LYS A 386 11.18 -17.67 -6.22
C LYS A 386 11.32 -17.99 -7.70
N LEU A 387 11.95 -17.13 -8.46
CA LEU A 387 12.05 -17.25 -9.91
C LEU A 387 13.10 -18.29 -10.33
N SER A 388 12.98 -18.78 -11.56
CA SER A 388 14.07 -19.50 -12.21
C SER A 388 15.29 -18.57 -12.38
N ALA A 389 16.51 -19.14 -12.51
CA ALA A 389 17.70 -18.34 -12.73
C ALA A 389 17.58 -17.41 -13.96
N THR A 390 16.98 -17.92 -15.05
CA THR A 390 16.76 -17.15 -16.28
C THR A 390 15.77 -15.99 -16.06
N ASP A 391 14.69 -16.22 -15.32
CA ASP A 391 13.69 -15.19 -15.04
C ASP A 391 14.23 -14.14 -14.06
N ALA A 392 14.99 -14.56 -13.05
CA ALA A 392 15.67 -13.65 -12.13
C ALA A 392 16.69 -12.78 -12.88
N GLU A 393 17.48 -13.34 -13.79
CA GLU A 393 18.40 -12.59 -14.65
C GLU A 393 17.65 -11.57 -15.52
N LYS A 394 16.50 -11.94 -16.09
CA LYS A 394 15.67 -11.03 -16.89
C LYS A 394 15.23 -9.82 -16.08
N VAL A 395 14.77 -10.01 -14.84
CA VAL A 395 14.37 -8.91 -13.95
C VAL A 395 15.59 -8.05 -13.58
N GLN A 396 16.74 -8.67 -13.26
CA GLN A 396 17.97 -7.94 -12.93
C GLN A 396 18.48 -7.08 -14.09
N MET A 397 18.40 -7.60 -15.32
CA MET A 397 18.79 -6.83 -16.52
C MET A 397 17.88 -5.62 -16.80
N ALA A 398 16.61 -5.70 -16.40
CA ALA A 398 15.65 -4.61 -16.51
C ALA A 398 15.78 -3.56 -15.40
N ALA A 399 16.48 -3.92 -14.30
CA ALA A 399 16.57 -3.06 -13.13
C ALA A 399 17.49 -1.85 -13.39
N PRO A 400 17.11 -0.65 -12.95
CA PRO A 400 18.01 0.48 -12.85
C PRO A 400 19.21 0.16 -11.95
N GLN A 401 20.30 0.89 -12.16
CA GLN A 401 21.48 0.74 -11.32
C GLN A 401 21.21 1.18 -9.88
N HIS A 402 21.63 0.38 -8.90
CA HIS A 402 21.80 0.83 -7.54
C HIS A 402 23.13 1.57 -7.37
N TYR A 403 23.12 2.70 -6.69
CA TYR A 403 24.29 3.49 -6.39
C TYR A 403 24.57 3.39 -4.89
N GLY A 404 25.61 2.66 -4.49
CA GLY A 404 26.04 2.59 -3.10
C GLY A 404 25.48 1.42 -2.26
N VAL A 405 24.42 0.76 -2.74
CA VAL A 405 23.85 -0.46 -2.11
C VAL A 405 23.65 -1.54 -3.16
N THR A 406 23.61 -2.79 -2.73
CA THR A 406 23.31 -3.94 -3.58
C THR A 406 21.88 -4.44 -3.35
N GLN A 407 21.30 -5.12 -4.33
CA GLN A 407 19.99 -5.74 -4.15
C GLN A 407 19.99 -6.74 -2.98
N ALA A 408 21.10 -7.48 -2.79
CA ALA A 408 21.23 -8.44 -1.69
C ALA A 408 21.19 -7.77 -0.31
N GLU A 409 21.80 -6.58 -0.18
CA GLU A 409 21.73 -5.79 1.06
C GLU A 409 20.32 -5.28 1.30
N LEU A 410 19.65 -4.81 0.26
CA LEU A 410 18.26 -4.37 0.34
C LEU A 410 17.34 -5.53 0.79
N ASP A 411 17.42 -6.68 0.13
CA ASP A 411 16.62 -7.87 0.44
C ASP A 411 16.87 -8.40 1.87
N ALA A 412 18.11 -8.32 2.34
CA ALA A 412 18.48 -8.76 3.69
C ALA A 412 17.96 -7.85 4.80
N ASN A 413 17.56 -6.62 4.48
CA ASN A 413 17.15 -5.59 5.44
C ASN A 413 15.68 -5.16 5.28
N VAL A 414 14.86 -6.00 4.64
CA VAL A 414 13.42 -5.78 4.52
C VAL A 414 12.75 -5.93 5.89
N ALA A 415 11.93 -4.95 6.25
CA ALA A 415 10.98 -5.03 7.36
C ALA A 415 9.57 -4.72 6.85
N PRO A 416 8.52 -5.40 7.36
CA PRO A 416 7.14 -5.09 6.98
C PRO A 416 6.68 -3.74 7.54
N ASP A 417 5.63 -3.17 6.95
CA ASP A 417 4.94 -2.00 7.50
C ASP A 417 4.38 -2.28 8.90
N THR A 418 4.21 -1.23 9.68
CA THR A 418 3.48 -1.27 10.95
C THR A 418 1.99 -1.51 10.70
N ASN A 419 1.34 -2.25 11.59
CA ASN A 419 -0.12 -2.43 11.52
C ASN A 419 -0.83 -1.07 11.48
N ALA A 420 -1.77 -0.91 10.56
CA ALA A 420 -2.44 0.37 10.30
C ALA A 420 -3.03 1.01 11.57
N SER A 421 -3.61 0.19 12.46
CA SER A 421 -4.19 0.67 13.72
C SER A 421 -3.18 1.24 14.73
N LEU A 422 -1.89 0.94 14.57
CA LEU A 422 -0.82 1.50 15.41
C LEU A 422 -0.24 2.79 14.82
N VAL A 423 -0.30 2.96 13.49
CA VAL A 423 0.32 4.10 12.80
C VAL A 423 -0.23 5.41 13.32
N ASP A 424 -1.56 5.56 13.39
CA ASP A 424 -2.20 6.79 13.85
C ASP A 424 -1.84 7.15 15.30
N VAL A 425 -1.70 6.14 16.17
CA VAL A 425 -1.31 6.34 17.57
C VAL A 425 0.15 6.76 17.68
N ILE A 426 1.05 6.16 16.90
CA ILE A 426 2.47 6.52 16.85
C ILE A 426 2.63 7.95 16.30
N GLU A 427 1.90 8.29 15.24
CA GLU A 427 1.86 9.62 14.65
C GLU A 427 1.39 10.68 15.65
N ALA A 428 0.23 10.47 16.27
CA ALA A 428 -0.29 11.38 17.29
C ALA A 428 0.68 11.55 18.46
N THR A 429 1.38 10.47 18.85
CA THR A 429 2.41 10.53 19.89
C THR A 429 3.60 11.37 19.45
N TRP A 430 4.06 11.23 18.21
CA TRP A 430 5.13 12.05 17.65
C TRP A 430 4.76 13.54 17.61
N LEU A 431 3.54 13.86 17.12
CA LEU A 431 3.04 15.24 17.05
C LEU A 431 2.99 15.89 18.42
N GLU A 432 2.55 15.17 19.45
CA GLU A 432 2.45 15.71 20.80
C GLU A 432 3.81 15.80 21.49
N TYR A 433 4.59 14.71 21.45
CA TYR A 433 5.86 14.62 22.21
C TYR A 433 7.01 15.37 21.54
N ILE A 434 7.16 15.26 20.21
CA ILE A 434 8.25 15.87 19.45
C ILE A 434 7.85 17.28 18.98
N GLU A 435 6.83 17.40 18.12
CA GLU A 435 6.53 18.67 17.47
C GLU A 435 6.04 19.73 18.45
N ARG A 436 5.12 19.38 19.35
CA ARG A 436 4.59 20.30 20.36
C ARG A 436 5.49 20.40 21.58
N GLY A 437 6.42 19.47 21.76
CA GLY A 437 7.36 19.47 22.87
C GLY A 437 6.70 19.21 24.23
N SER A 438 5.67 18.38 24.26
CA SER A 438 4.97 18.00 25.49
C SER A 438 5.94 17.41 26.53
N SER A 439 5.75 17.78 27.78
CA SER A 439 6.47 17.21 28.92
C SER A 439 5.72 16.05 29.58
N ALA A 440 4.53 15.69 29.05
CA ALA A 440 3.79 14.54 29.55
C ALA A 440 4.56 13.23 29.29
N PRO A 441 4.45 12.24 30.17
CA PRO A 441 5.01 10.91 29.92
C PRO A 441 4.47 10.31 28.64
N ILE A 442 5.31 9.60 27.87
CA ILE A 442 4.93 8.97 26.60
C ILE A 442 3.77 8.01 26.82
N GLU A 443 3.76 7.29 27.92
CA GLU A 443 2.72 6.35 28.31
C GLU A 443 1.34 7.03 28.40
N GLU A 444 1.28 8.24 28.96
CA GLU A 444 0.01 9.01 29.04
C GLU A 444 -0.42 9.50 27.67
N ILE A 445 0.54 9.94 26.83
CA ILE A 445 0.24 10.42 25.48
C ILE A 445 -0.33 9.27 24.63
N VAL A 446 0.32 8.10 24.63
CA VAL A 446 -0.10 6.92 23.86
C VAL A 446 -1.50 6.44 24.28
N VAL A 447 -1.73 6.29 25.59
CA VAL A 447 -3.05 5.85 26.10
C VAL A 447 -4.16 6.84 25.75
N LYS A 448 -3.86 8.14 25.77
CA LYS A 448 -4.81 9.17 25.37
C LYS A 448 -5.08 9.10 23.87
N SER A 449 -4.05 9.06 23.03
CA SER A 449 -4.16 9.00 21.57
C SER A 449 -4.92 7.74 21.11
N ALA A 450 -4.64 6.58 21.69
CA ALA A 450 -5.35 5.34 21.37
C ALA A 450 -6.85 5.43 21.70
N LYS A 451 -7.23 6.12 22.78
CA LYS A 451 -8.65 6.32 23.13
C LYS A 451 -9.36 7.30 22.21
N GLU A 452 -8.67 8.35 21.75
CA GLU A 452 -9.24 9.36 20.86
C GLU A 452 -9.45 8.80 19.44
N ILE A 453 -8.55 7.93 18.97
CA ILE A 453 -8.65 7.29 17.65
C ILE A 453 -9.74 6.20 17.63
N ALA A 454 -9.99 5.52 18.74
CA ALA A 454 -11.03 4.48 18.86
C ALA A 454 -12.46 5.03 18.94
N GLN A 455 -12.66 6.33 19.03
CA GLN A 455 -13.98 7.03 19.07
C GLN A 455 -14.43 7.48 17.70
#